data_4f10d8613caa0ffb8f04d9ce604e89a4
#
_entry.id   4f10d8613caa0ffb8f04d9ce604e89a4
#
_cell.length_a   1.000
_cell.length_b   1.000
_cell.length_c   1.000
_cell.angle_alpha   90.00
_cell.angle_beta   90.00
_cell.angle_gamma   90.00
#
_symmetry.space_group_name_H-M   'P 1'
#
loop_
_entity.id
_entity.type
_entity.pdbx_description
1 polymer ?
#
loop_
_entity_poly.entity_id
_entity_poly.type
_entity_poly.pdbx_seq_one_letter_code
_entity_poly.pdbx_strand_id
1 'polypeptide(L)' 'MSEEKFQELEAEVRQLIKVSQQLKEVNEDLSNKNSMLRKENRELEESLNKAKLGISQIIKRYKS' A
#
# COMPACT_ATOMS: atom_id res chain seq x y z
N MET A 1 39.27 17.14 16.04
CA MET A 1 38.54 17.45 14.79
C MET A 1 38.44 18.95 14.60
N SER A 2 38.59 19.44 13.38
CA SER A 2 38.35 20.84 13.09
C SER A 2 36.88 21.19 13.29
N GLU A 3 36.57 22.41 13.60
CA GLU A 3 35.22 22.89 13.73
C GLU A 3 34.42 22.72 12.41
N GLU A 4 35.05 22.91 11.27
CA GLU A 4 34.44 22.70 9.95
C GLU A 4 33.98 21.28 9.74
N LYS A 5 34.79 20.29 10.11
CA LYS A 5 34.42 18.87 10.03
C LYS A 5 33.29 18.54 10.97
N PHE A 6 33.28 19.15 12.14
CA PHE A 6 32.18 18.96 13.08
C PHE A 6 30.86 19.51 12.53
N GLN A 7 30.89 20.67 11.90
CA GLN A 7 29.72 21.26 11.26
C GLN A 7 29.23 20.43 10.08
N GLU A 8 30.15 19.89 9.27
CA GLU A 8 29.80 19.00 8.18
C GLU A 8 29.10 17.74 8.69
N LEU A 9 29.64 17.14 9.75
CA LEU A 9 29.04 15.96 10.38
C LEU A 9 27.64 16.27 10.92
N GLU A 10 27.48 17.41 11.57
CA GLU A 10 26.19 17.85 12.07
C GLU A 10 25.17 18.01 10.95
N ALA A 11 25.57 18.61 9.83
CA ALA A 11 24.71 18.77 8.64
C ALA A 11 24.31 17.43 8.05
N GLU A 12 25.24 16.48 7.97
CA GLU A 12 24.95 15.12 7.49
C GLU A 12 23.97 14.39 8.40
N VAL A 13 24.14 14.51 9.71
CA VAL A 13 23.22 13.91 10.69
C VAL A 13 21.82 14.51 10.55
N ARG A 14 21.71 15.81 10.40
CA ARG A 14 20.41 16.47 10.18
C ARG A 14 19.74 15.97 8.90
N GLN A 15 20.51 15.81 7.83
CA GLN A 15 20.01 15.29 6.57
C GLN A 15 19.52 13.84 6.70
N LEU A 16 20.26 13.01 7.43
CA LEU A 16 19.84 11.63 7.68
C LEU A 16 18.54 11.57 8.48
N ILE A 17 18.39 12.43 9.48
CA ILE A 17 17.15 12.51 10.27
C ILE A 17 15.98 12.89 9.35
N LYS A 18 16.17 13.89 8.52
CA LYS A 18 15.13 14.33 7.57
C LYS A 18 14.71 13.22 6.63
N VAL A 19 15.67 12.53 6.02
CA VAL A 19 15.40 11.42 5.11
C VAL A 19 14.71 10.27 5.84
N SER A 20 15.14 9.95 7.07
CA SER A 20 14.49 8.94 7.90
C SER A 20 13.02 9.26 8.16
N GLN A 21 12.71 10.51 8.47
CA GLN A 21 11.33 10.94 8.68
C GLN A 21 10.50 10.83 7.41
N GLN A 22 11.06 11.22 6.27
CA GLN A 22 10.40 11.10 4.98
C GLN A 22 10.14 9.63 4.62
N LEU A 23 11.10 8.75 4.88
CA LEU A 23 10.93 7.31 4.65
C LEU A 23 9.84 6.72 5.53
N LYS A 24 9.76 7.16 6.77
CA LYS A 24 8.69 6.73 7.68
C LYS A 24 7.32 7.13 7.16
N GLU A 25 7.17 8.37 6.70
CA GLU A 25 5.91 8.86 6.13
C GLU A 25 5.51 8.08 4.88
N VAL A 26 6.46 7.86 3.97
CA VAL A 26 6.22 7.06 2.76
C VAL A 26 5.82 5.64 3.11
N ASN A 27 6.46 5.04 4.10
CA ASN A 27 6.13 3.70 4.57
C ASN A 27 4.72 3.60 5.13
N GLU A 28 4.31 4.59 5.91
CA GLU A 28 2.94 4.65 6.43
C GLU A 28 1.92 4.79 5.30
N ASP A 29 2.18 5.66 4.33
CA ASP A 29 1.33 5.84 3.16
C ASP A 29 1.21 4.54 2.35
N LEU A 30 2.32 3.86 2.10
CA LEU A 30 2.34 2.59 1.37
C LEU A 30 1.58 1.51 2.12
N SER A 31 1.72 1.45 3.44
CA SER A 31 0.99 0.51 4.29
C SER A 31 -0.52 0.74 4.19
N ASN A 32 -0.95 2.00 4.23
CA ASN A 32 -2.36 2.35 4.09
C ASN A 32 -2.90 2.00 2.71
N LYS A 33 -2.17 2.32 1.65
CA LYS A 33 -2.54 1.98 0.28
C LYS A 33 -2.63 0.47 0.09
N ASN A 34 -1.70 -0.27 0.68
CA ASN A 34 -1.70 -1.72 0.63
C ASN A 34 -2.94 -2.32 1.28
N SER A 35 -3.34 -1.79 2.44
CA SER A 35 -4.57 -2.20 3.12
C SER A 35 -5.82 -1.92 2.28
N MET A 36 -5.87 -0.76 1.65
CA MET A 36 -6.98 -0.39 0.76
C MET A 36 -7.05 -1.31 -0.45
N LEU A 37 -5.92 -1.61 -1.07
CA LEU A 37 -5.85 -2.51 -2.23
C LEU A 37 -6.30 -3.93 -1.86
N ARG A 38 -5.93 -4.43 -0.70
CA ARG A 38 -6.38 -5.73 -0.20
C ARG A 38 -7.90 -5.77 -0.02
N LYS A 39 -8.46 -4.70 0.50
CA LYS A 39 -9.90 -4.58 0.67
C LYS A 39 -10.62 -4.57 -0.67
N GLU A 40 -10.17 -3.75 -1.61
CA GLU A 40 -10.71 -3.67 -2.95
C GLU A 40 -10.61 -5.01 -3.67
N ASN A 41 -9.49 -5.71 -3.52
CA ASN A 41 -9.29 -7.04 -4.10
C ASN A 41 -10.31 -8.05 -3.59
N ARG A 42 -10.56 -8.07 -2.27
CA ARG A 42 -11.58 -8.95 -1.68
C ARG A 42 -12.98 -8.61 -2.20
N GLU A 43 -13.30 -7.32 -2.29
CA GLU A 43 -14.60 -6.88 -2.81
C GLU A 43 -14.80 -7.30 -4.27
N LEU A 44 -13.75 -7.18 -5.08
CA LEU A 44 -13.78 -7.62 -6.48
C LEU A 44 -13.94 -9.13 -6.61
N GLU A 45 -13.25 -9.90 -5.78
CA GLU A 45 -13.39 -11.36 -5.74
C GLU A 45 -14.79 -11.77 -5.36
N GLU A 46 -15.38 -11.14 -4.35
CA GLU A 46 -16.75 -11.39 -3.94
C GLU A 46 -17.75 -11.06 -5.05
N SER A 47 -17.57 -9.93 -5.72
CA SER A 47 -18.40 -9.52 -6.84
C SER A 47 -18.30 -10.51 -8.01
N LEU A 48 -17.08 -10.95 -8.29
CA LEU A 48 -16.84 -11.94 -9.35
C LEU A 48 -17.50 -13.28 -9.03
N ASN A 49 -17.40 -13.74 -7.80
CA ASN A 49 -18.03 -14.98 -7.36
C ASN A 49 -19.56 -14.90 -7.43
N LYS A 50 -20.14 -13.79 -7.03
CA LYS A 50 -21.58 -13.54 -7.14
C LYS A 50 -22.03 -13.57 -8.62
N ALA A 51 -21.26 -12.93 -9.49
CA ALA A 51 -21.57 -12.94 -10.93
C ALA A 51 -21.49 -14.35 -11.51
N LYS A 52 -20.48 -15.13 -11.13
CA LYS A 52 -20.34 -16.53 -11.56
C LYS A 52 -21.52 -17.37 -11.10
N LEU A 53 -21.94 -17.23 -9.86
CA LEU A 53 -23.11 -17.94 -9.31
C LEU A 53 -24.38 -17.56 -10.04
N GLY A 54 -24.58 -16.26 -10.29
CA GLY A 54 -25.72 -15.78 -11.03
C GLY A 54 -25.81 -16.35 -12.45
N ILE A 55 -24.69 -16.36 -13.16
CA ILE A 55 -24.60 -16.96 -14.51
C ILE A 55 -24.88 -18.45 -14.47
N SER A 56 -24.32 -19.17 -13.51
CA SER A 56 -24.58 -20.60 -13.31
C SER A 56 -26.05 -20.89 -13.09
N GLN A 57 -26.73 -20.08 -12.27
CA GLN A 57 -28.17 -20.24 -12.03
C GLN A 57 -29.01 -20.00 -13.28
N ILE A 58 -28.65 -19.00 -14.06
CA ILE A 58 -29.32 -18.68 -15.32
C ILE A 58 -29.17 -19.84 -16.29
N ILE A 59 -27.98 -20.39 -16.44
CA ILE A 59 -27.69 -21.52 -17.31
C ILE A 59 -28.53 -22.74 -16.89
N LYS A 60 -28.58 -23.02 -15.58
CA LYS A 60 -29.39 -24.15 -15.05
C LYS A 60 -30.87 -24.00 -15.37
N ARG A 61 -31.42 -22.80 -15.24
CA ARG A 61 -32.81 -22.51 -15.57
C ARG A 61 -33.07 -22.72 -17.08
N TYR A 62 -32.13 -22.34 -17.90
CA TYR A 62 -32.25 -22.45 -19.35
C TYR A 62 -32.23 -23.91 -19.84
N LYS A 63 -31.48 -24.77 -19.11
CA LYS A 63 -31.35 -26.19 -19.46
C LYS A 63 -32.46 -27.08 -18.91
N SER A 64 -33.14 -26.60 -17.92
CA SER A 64 -34.28 -27.32 -17.34
C SER A 64 -35.55 -26.96 -18.07
#